data_cca01bfcb091c97bc832a5ee0d5cfb86
#
_entry.id   cca01bfcb091c97bc832a5ee0d5cfb86
#
_cell.length_a   1.000
_cell.length_b   1.000
_cell.length_c   1.000
_cell.angle_alpha   90.00
_cell.angle_beta   90.00
_cell.angle_gamma   90.00
#
_symmetry.space_group_name_H-M   'P 1'
#
loop_
_entity.id
_entity.type
_entity.pdbx_description
1 polymer ?
#
loop_
_entity_poly.entity_id
_entity_poly.type
_entity_poly.pdbx_seq_one_letter_code
_entity_poly.pdbx_strand_id
1 'polypeptide(L)'
;MNRGIIVTGGGHGIGKQICVDFIQAGDKVCFIDIDEQRSIDFAKEYQNLFYFNGDIADPLTLKRFVEYAMEKMHRIDVVVNNASRSNNKGILSSLTYEEFDYTLSVGLKAPYELSRLCKDELIKNKGRIINIASTRAFQSEPDSEAYASTKGGIVALTHALAISLGPDVLVNCIAPGWINVTDQQEFSREDFAAIPAGKVGTPKDISDMVLFLCQQDFITGETITVDGGMSKRMIYHGDWNWFYRL
;
A
#
# COMPACT_ATOMS: atom_id res chain seq x y z
N MET A 1 17.52 -0.85 -16.35
CA MET A 1 17.43 0.62 -16.28
C MET A 1 17.16 0.95 -14.83
N ASN A 2 17.89 1.88 -14.22
CA ASN A 2 17.60 2.33 -12.85
C ASN A 2 16.32 3.17 -12.88
N ARG A 3 15.18 2.58 -12.56
CA ARG A 3 13.91 3.31 -12.40
C ARG A 3 13.94 4.13 -11.11
N GLY A 4 13.20 5.22 -11.07
CA GLY A 4 12.92 5.98 -9.85
C GLY A 4 11.58 5.54 -9.25
N ILE A 5 11.60 5.04 -8.03
CA ILE A 5 10.45 4.50 -7.31
C ILE A 5 10.12 5.37 -6.11
N ILE A 6 8.87 5.81 -5.99
CA ILE A 6 8.35 6.48 -4.80
C ILE A 6 7.50 5.50 -3.99
N VAL A 7 7.71 5.43 -2.67
CA VAL A 7 6.92 4.61 -1.74
C VAL A 7 6.49 5.45 -0.54
N THR A 8 5.19 5.47 -0.23
CA THR A 8 4.71 6.06 1.02
C THR A 8 4.62 5.01 2.13
N GLY A 9 5.02 5.36 3.36
CA GLY A 9 5.07 4.41 4.48
C GLY A 9 6.13 3.33 4.27
N GLY A 10 7.33 3.73 3.80
CA GLY A 10 8.39 2.80 3.42
C GLY A 10 9.27 2.31 4.58
N GLY A 11 9.12 2.84 5.78
CA GLY A 11 9.98 2.51 6.91
C GLY A 11 9.65 1.18 7.60
N HIS A 12 8.49 0.57 7.33
CA HIS A 12 8.00 -0.60 8.03
C HIS A 12 7.12 -1.51 7.15
N GLY A 13 6.99 -2.78 7.56
CA GLY A 13 6.03 -3.75 7.03
C GLY A 13 6.06 -3.90 5.51
N ILE A 14 4.89 -3.80 4.87
CA ILE A 14 4.72 -3.96 3.41
C ILE A 14 5.57 -2.93 2.66
N GLY A 15 5.54 -1.65 3.07
CA GLY A 15 6.29 -0.59 2.40
C GLY A 15 7.80 -0.82 2.45
N LYS A 16 8.34 -1.25 3.59
CA LYS A 16 9.76 -1.61 3.73
C LYS A 16 10.14 -2.74 2.77
N GLN A 17 9.34 -3.81 2.71
CA GLN A 17 9.61 -4.93 1.81
C GLN A 17 9.58 -4.51 0.33
N ILE A 18 8.63 -3.65 -0.05
CA ILE A 18 8.56 -3.09 -1.40
C ILE A 18 9.84 -2.31 -1.72
N CYS A 19 10.32 -1.46 -0.80
CA CYS A 19 11.59 -0.74 -0.98
C CYS A 19 12.76 -1.70 -1.21
N VAL A 20 12.88 -2.74 -0.37
CA VAL A 20 13.95 -3.75 -0.47
C VAL A 20 13.94 -4.44 -1.84
N ASP A 21 12.76 -4.90 -2.29
CA ASP A 21 12.65 -5.67 -3.52
C ASP A 21 12.96 -4.82 -4.77
N PHE A 22 12.55 -3.55 -4.79
CA PHE A 22 12.95 -2.62 -5.88
C PHE A 22 14.45 -2.33 -5.88
N ILE A 23 15.06 -2.13 -4.69
CA ILE A 23 16.52 -1.96 -4.57
C ILE A 23 17.26 -3.19 -5.09
N GLN A 24 16.79 -4.40 -4.73
CA GLN A 24 17.39 -5.66 -5.21
C GLN A 24 17.21 -5.83 -6.72
N ALA A 25 16.15 -5.28 -7.31
CA ALA A 25 15.95 -5.23 -8.76
C ALA A 25 16.85 -4.19 -9.47
N GLY A 26 17.66 -3.43 -8.73
CA GLY A 26 18.59 -2.43 -9.26
C GLY A 26 17.98 -1.04 -9.46
N ASP A 27 16.82 -0.77 -8.88
CA ASP A 27 16.15 0.53 -8.94
C ASP A 27 16.63 1.48 -7.84
N LYS A 28 16.33 2.77 -7.99
CA LYS A 28 16.47 3.78 -6.93
C LYS A 28 15.12 3.97 -6.25
N VAL A 29 15.10 4.00 -4.92
CA VAL A 29 13.87 4.15 -4.15
C VAL A 29 13.96 5.39 -3.26
N CYS A 30 12.94 6.23 -3.31
CA CYS A 30 12.74 7.31 -2.36
C CYS A 30 11.43 7.06 -1.60
N PHE A 31 11.50 6.98 -0.27
CA PHE A 31 10.32 6.76 0.54
C PHE A 31 10.10 7.88 1.56
N ILE A 32 8.83 8.08 1.92
CA ILE A 32 8.40 9.00 2.97
C ILE A 32 7.77 8.21 4.11
N ASP A 33 8.13 8.56 5.34
CA ASP A 33 7.56 7.99 6.56
C ASP A 33 7.60 9.00 7.69
N ILE A 34 6.72 8.86 8.68
CA ILE A 34 6.70 9.70 9.89
C ILE A 34 7.60 9.16 11.00
N ASP A 35 7.96 7.86 10.97
CA ASP A 35 8.88 7.24 11.93
C ASP A 35 10.33 7.52 11.52
N GLU A 36 10.86 8.63 12.02
CA GLU A 36 12.17 9.15 11.64
C GLU A 36 13.30 8.18 11.99
N GLN A 37 13.34 7.71 13.23
CA GLN A 37 14.47 6.89 13.70
C GLN A 37 14.60 5.58 12.93
N ARG A 38 13.49 4.85 12.81
CA ARG A 38 13.46 3.58 12.06
C ARG A 38 13.81 3.77 10.59
N SER A 39 13.33 4.85 10.00
CA SER A 39 13.54 5.15 8.58
C SER A 39 14.98 5.55 8.26
N ILE A 40 15.62 6.34 9.14
CA ILE A 40 17.05 6.69 9.02
C ILE A 40 17.92 5.43 9.08
N ASP A 41 17.66 4.54 10.03
CA ASP A 41 18.45 3.33 10.17
C ASP A 41 18.28 2.40 8.96
N PHE A 42 17.05 2.24 8.47
CA PHE A 42 16.79 1.48 7.24
C PHE A 42 17.44 2.10 6.00
N ALA A 43 17.37 3.41 5.83
CA ALA A 43 17.96 4.08 4.66
C ALA A 43 19.49 3.92 4.58
N LYS A 44 20.19 3.77 5.72
CA LYS A 44 21.64 3.53 5.77
C LYS A 44 22.05 2.15 5.24
N GLU A 45 21.14 1.20 5.19
CA GLU A 45 21.42 -0.17 4.75
C GLU A 45 21.71 -0.27 3.23
N TYR A 46 21.22 0.72 2.43
CA TYR A 46 21.27 0.66 0.97
C TYR A 46 21.65 2.00 0.34
N GLN A 47 22.60 2.00 -0.60
CA GLN A 47 23.06 3.23 -1.29
C GLN A 47 21.99 3.91 -2.14
N ASN A 48 21.08 3.14 -2.72
CA ASN A 48 20.03 3.63 -3.62
C ASN A 48 18.68 3.85 -2.93
N LEU A 49 18.68 3.90 -1.59
CA LEU A 49 17.51 4.13 -0.76
C LEU A 49 17.58 5.51 -0.13
N PHE A 50 16.60 6.35 -0.39
CA PHE A 50 16.52 7.72 0.09
C PHE A 50 15.30 7.88 0.97
N TYR A 51 15.47 8.51 2.13
CA TYR A 51 14.41 8.75 3.09
C TYR A 51 14.06 10.25 3.17
N PHE A 52 12.79 10.53 3.27
CA PHE A 52 12.24 11.84 3.56
C PHE A 52 11.31 11.75 4.78
N ASN A 53 11.57 12.56 5.82
CA ASN A 53 10.69 12.62 6.99
C ASN A 53 9.48 13.50 6.69
N GLY A 54 8.27 13.00 6.95
CA GLY A 54 7.09 13.83 6.83
C GLY A 54 5.77 13.09 6.94
N ASP A 55 4.74 13.87 7.24
CA ASP A 55 3.36 13.41 7.26
C ASP A 55 2.72 13.66 5.89
N ILE A 56 2.28 12.60 5.24
CA ILE A 56 1.63 12.66 3.93
C ILE A 56 0.23 13.29 3.96
N ALA A 57 -0.37 13.46 5.14
CA ALA A 57 -1.64 14.20 5.28
C ALA A 57 -1.48 15.69 4.93
N ASP A 58 -0.26 16.25 4.99
CA ASP A 58 0.04 17.61 4.59
C ASP A 58 0.47 17.67 3.11
N PRO A 59 -0.31 18.34 2.23
CA PRO A 59 0.00 18.45 0.82
C PRO A 59 1.30 19.22 0.52
N LEU A 60 1.73 20.14 1.40
CA LEU A 60 3.00 20.84 1.24
C LEU A 60 4.18 19.90 1.50
N THR A 61 4.03 18.99 2.44
CA THR A 61 5.00 17.92 2.70
C THR A 61 5.13 16.98 1.51
N LEU A 62 4.00 16.57 0.89
CA LEU A 62 4.03 15.77 -0.34
C LEU A 62 4.75 16.47 -1.49
N LYS A 63 4.52 17.77 -1.67
CA LYS A 63 5.21 18.55 -2.70
C LYS A 63 6.72 18.54 -2.47
N ARG A 64 7.19 18.84 -1.25
CA ARG A 64 8.62 18.80 -0.89
C ARG A 64 9.22 17.42 -1.04
N PHE A 65 8.45 16.37 -0.74
CA PHE A 65 8.89 15.00 -0.94
C PHE A 65 9.12 14.67 -2.42
N VAL A 66 8.22 15.07 -3.31
CA VAL A 66 8.40 14.84 -4.76
C VAL A 66 9.61 15.63 -5.30
N GLU A 67 9.79 16.87 -4.86
CA GLU A 67 10.98 17.68 -5.21
C GLU A 67 12.27 16.99 -4.76
N TYR A 68 12.32 16.51 -3.51
CA TYR A 68 13.45 15.74 -2.98
C TYR A 68 13.69 14.43 -3.74
N ALA A 69 12.64 13.67 -4.06
CA ALA A 69 12.74 12.45 -4.83
C ALA A 69 13.31 12.70 -6.23
N MET A 70 12.88 13.78 -6.89
CA MET A 70 13.43 14.20 -8.19
C MET A 70 14.90 14.62 -8.10
N GLU A 71 15.30 15.33 -7.03
CA GLU A 71 16.71 15.65 -6.79
C GLU A 71 17.59 14.40 -6.69
N LYS A 72 17.12 13.36 -5.97
CA LYS A 72 17.89 12.12 -5.73
C LYS A 72 17.91 11.16 -6.91
N MET A 73 16.77 11.04 -7.60
CA MET A 73 16.57 9.99 -8.60
C MET A 73 16.58 10.50 -10.04
N HIS A 74 16.28 11.78 -10.25
CA HIS A 74 16.17 12.49 -11.55
C HIS A 74 15.05 11.97 -12.45
N ARG A 75 14.23 11.05 -11.96
CA ARG A 75 13.06 10.47 -12.66
C ARG A 75 12.12 9.80 -11.68
N ILE A 76 10.86 9.68 -12.05
CA ILE A 76 9.85 8.89 -11.34
C ILE A 76 9.17 7.98 -12.36
N ASP A 77 9.27 6.66 -12.12
CA ASP A 77 8.69 5.61 -12.96
C ASP A 77 7.55 4.89 -12.27
N VAL A 78 7.62 4.77 -10.94
CA VAL A 78 6.62 4.06 -10.16
C VAL A 78 6.27 4.86 -8.90
N VAL A 79 4.99 4.98 -8.62
CA VAL A 79 4.47 5.49 -7.35
C VAL A 79 3.71 4.37 -6.66
N VAL A 80 4.11 4.05 -5.42
CA VAL A 80 3.43 3.07 -4.56
C VAL A 80 2.79 3.81 -3.39
N ASN A 81 1.48 3.95 -3.42
CA ASN A 81 0.66 4.51 -2.36
C ASN A 81 0.36 3.42 -1.33
N ASN A 82 1.26 3.24 -0.35
CA ASN A 82 1.16 2.19 0.66
C ASN A 82 0.80 2.72 2.05
N ALA A 83 1.23 3.94 2.41
CA ALA A 83 0.98 4.48 3.75
C ALA A 83 -0.51 4.49 4.09
N SER A 84 -0.80 4.13 5.31
CA SER A 84 -2.16 4.00 5.81
C SER A 84 -2.19 4.21 7.33
N ARG A 85 -3.30 4.74 7.82
CA ARG A 85 -3.59 4.80 9.25
C ARG A 85 -4.76 3.87 9.55
N SER A 86 -4.53 2.90 10.43
CA SER A 86 -5.58 2.16 11.10
C SER A 86 -5.56 2.58 12.57
N ASN A 87 -6.65 3.13 13.05
CA ASN A 87 -6.96 3.26 14.46
C ASN A 87 -8.11 2.28 14.70
N ASN A 88 -8.01 1.43 15.68
CA ASN A 88 -9.09 0.52 16.06
C ASN A 88 -10.22 1.30 16.77
N LYS A 89 -10.68 2.39 16.14
CA LYS A 89 -11.72 3.28 16.62
C LYS A 89 -12.72 3.53 15.50
N GLY A 90 -13.99 3.57 15.86
CA GLY A 90 -15.10 3.87 14.98
C GLY A 90 -16.28 4.50 15.71
N ILE A 91 -17.46 4.32 15.19
CA ILE A 91 -18.69 4.95 15.70
C ILE A 91 -19.07 4.44 17.11
N LEU A 92 -18.69 3.19 17.45
CA LEU A 92 -18.97 2.61 18.77
C LEU A 92 -17.92 3.03 19.82
N SER A 93 -16.70 3.36 19.42
CA SER A 93 -15.56 3.69 20.27
C SER A 93 -15.13 5.15 20.19
N SER A 94 -16.04 6.04 19.80
CA SER A 94 -15.87 7.51 19.83
C SER A 94 -14.75 8.05 18.95
N LEU A 95 -14.64 7.57 17.70
CA LEU A 95 -13.82 8.21 16.68
C LEU A 95 -14.33 9.65 16.45
N THR A 96 -13.46 10.65 16.59
CA THR A 96 -13.84 12.03 16.30
C THR A 96 -13.87 12.32 14.80
N TYR A 97 -14.53 13.42 14.43
CA TYR A 97 -14.56 13.87 13.03
C TYR A 97 -13.14 14.20 12.52
N GLU A 98 -12.30 14.81 13.34
CA GLU A 98 -10.91 15.14 13.01
C GLU A 98 -10.06 13.88 12.80
N GLU A 99 -10.23 12.86 13.63
CA GLU A 99 -9.56 11.57 13.47
C GLU A 99 -10.02 10.86 12.19
N PHE A 100 -11.32 10.95 11.87
CA PHE A 100 -11.87 10.43 10.61
C PHE A 100 -11.28 11.18 9.40
N ASP A 101 -11.29 12.52 9.40
CA ASP A 101 -10.75 13.33 8.30
C ASP A 101 -9.25 13.13 8.13
N TYR A 102 -8.48 13.00 9.22
CA TYR A 102 -7.06 12.68 9.15
C TYR A 102 -6.82 11.29 8.52
N THR A 103 -7.63 10.28 8.87
CA THR A 103 -7.55 8.95 8.26
C THR A 103 -7.82 9.01 6.75
N LEU A 104 -8.82 9.79 6.33
CA LEU A 104 -9.08 10.05 4.90
C LEU A 104 -7.92 10.83 4.25
N SER A 105 -7.31 11.76 4.97
CA SER A 105 -6.20 12.56 4.44
C SER A 105 -5.00 11.67 4.13
N VAL A 106 -4.62 10.78 5.04
CA VAL A 106 -3.53 9.81 4.84
C VAL A 106 -3.90 8.76 3.78
N GLY A 107 -5.07 8.14 3.88
CA GLY A 107 -5.40 6.92 3.13
C GLY A 107 -6.04 7.16 1.75
N LEU A 108 -6.51 8.39 1.45
CA LEU A 108 -7.19 8.68 0.18
C LEU A 108 -6.73 9.99 -0.46
N LYS A 109 -6.72 11.12 0.29
CA LYS A 109 -6.35 12.43 -0.28
C LYS A 109 -4.87 12.47 -0.67
N ALA A 110 -3.98 11.92 0.16
CA ALA A 110 -2.54 11.86 -0.14
C ALA A 110 -2.21 11.02 -1.40
N PRO A 111 -2.76 9.81 -1.60
CA PRO A 111 -2.62 9.07 -2.86
C PRO A 111 -3.06 9.85 -4.11
N TYR A 112 -4.17 10.57 -4.04
CA TYR A 112 -4.60 11.44 -5.13
C TYR A 112 -3.58 12.56 -5.39
N GLU A 113 -3.18 13.29 -4.36
CA GLU A 113 -2.26 14.42 -4.48
C GLU A 113 -0.87 13.98 -4.96
N LEU A 114 -0.35 12.86 -4.44
CA LEU A 114 0.93 12.33 -4.90
C LEU A 114 0.87 11.90 -6.37
N SER A 115 -0.22 11.26 -6.80
CA SER A 115 -0.44 10.92 -8.21
C SER A 115 -0.47 12.16 -9.10
N ARG A 116 -1.15 13.23 -8.64
CA ARG A 116 -1.22 14.54 -9.33
C ARG A 116 0.14 15.21 -9.45
N LEU A 117 0.94 15.18 -8.38
CA LEU A 117 2.29 15.78 -8.36
C LEU A 117 3.27 15.03 -9.28
N CYS A 118 3.15 13.71 -9.38
CA CYS A 118 4.05 12.87 -10.17
C CYS A 118 3.59 12.66 -11.63
N LYS A 119 2.39 13.12 -12.03
CA LYS A 119 1.76 12.75 -13.31
C LYS A 119 2.65 13.01 -14.54
N ASP A 120 3.33 14.15 -14.59
CA ASP A 120 4.10 14.54 -15.78
C ASP A 120 5.34 13.64 -15.97
N GLU A 121 6.04 13.30 -14.88
CA GLU A 121 7.15 12.34 -14.92
C GLU A 121 6.66 10.91 -15.20
N LEU A 122 5.52 10.51 -14.64
CA LEU A 122 4.92 9.20 -14.93
C LEU A 122 4.52 9.08 -16.40
N ILE A 123 3.88 10.08 -16.99
CA ILE A 123 3.51 10.11 -18.41
C ILE A 123 4.77 10.02 -19.30
N LYS A 124 5.77 10.84 -19.01
CA LYS A 124 7.06 10.85 -19.74
C LYS A 124 7.77 9.49 -19.70
N ASN A 125 7.70 8.80 -18.58
CA ASN A 125 8.42 7.54 -18.35
C ASN A 125 7.57 6.28 -18.63
N LYS A 126 6.31 6.41 -19.10
CA LYS A 126 5.34 5.30 -19.25
C LYS A 126 5.19 4.52 -17.94
N GLY A 127 4.97 5.27 -16.88
CA GLY A 127 5.07 4.81 -15.49
C GLY A 127 3.91 3.97 -14.98
N ARG A 128 3.97 3.68 -13.67
CA ARG A 128 2.97 2.88 -12.96
C ARG A 128 2.57 3.54 -11.66
N ILE A 129 1.29 3.42 -11.29
CA ILE A 129 0.80 3.73 -9.96
C ILE A 129 0.24 2.44 -9.37
N ILE A 130 0.74 2.07 -8.19
CA ILE A 130 0.24 0.92 -7.42
C ILE A 130 -0.33 1.44 -6.11
N ASN A 131 -1.62 1.25 -5.92
CA ASN A 131 -2.32 1.61 -4.70
C ASN A 131 -2.47 0.39 -3.79
N ILE A 132 -2.16 0.52 -2.51
CA ILE A 132 -2.38 -0.55 -1.53
C ILE A 132 -3.68 -0.28 -0.78
N ALA A 133 -4.74 -1.00 -1.18
CA ALA A 133 -6.02 -1.02 -0.49
C ALA A 133 -6.00 -1.98 0.72
N SER A 134 -7.04 -2.77 0.85
CA SER A 134 -7.23 -3.87 1.81
C SER A 134 -8.47 -4.64 1.40
N THR A 135 -8.62 -5.89 1.86
CA THR A 135 -9.90 -6.60 1.83
C THR A 135 -11.01 -5.83 2.58
N ARG A 136 -10.64 -4.88 3.47
CA ARG A 136 -11.58 -3.94 4.12
C ARG A 136 -12.28 -2.99 3.15
N ALA A 137 -11.88 -2.94 1.90
CA ALA A 137 -12.64 -2.26 0.84
C ALA A 137 -13.96 -2.98 0.50
N PHE A 138 -14.07 -4.28 0.84
CA PHE A 138 -15.19 -5.16 0.45
C PHE A 138 -15.87 -5.84 1.63
N GLN A 139 -15.24 -5.84 2.80
CA GLN A 139 -15.75 -6.42 4.04
C GLN A 139 -15.27 -5.59 5.23
N SER A 140 -15.96 -5.66 6.37
CA SER A 140 -15.66 -4.80 7.50
C SER A 140 -15.76 -5.54 8.83
N GLU A 141 -15.13 -4.98 9.85
CA GLU A 141 -15.34 -5.28 11.26
C GLU A 141 -15.98 -4.06 11.92
N PRO A 142 -16.59 -4.21 13.09
CA PRO A 142 -17.02 -3.06 13.89
C PRO A 142 -15.88 -2.06 14.09
N ASP A 143 -16.19 -0.78 14.15
CA ASP A 143 -15.23 0.31 14.37
C ASP A 143 -14.14 0.44 13.28
N SER A 144 -14.48 0.10 12.04
CA SER A 144 -13.55 0.21 10.90
C SER A 144 -13.98 1.24 9.85
N GLU A 145 -14.95 2.11 10.13
CA GLU A 145 -15.61 2.97 9.14
C GLU A 145 -14.62 3.89 8.42
N ALA A 146 -13.73 4.57 9.14
CA ALA A 146 -12.76 5.47 8.55
C ALA A 146 -11.77 4.71 7.65
N TYR A 147 -11.24 3.58 8.14
CA TYR A 147 -10.31 2.77 7.38
C TYR A 147 -10.97 2.13 6.15
N ALA A 148 -12.15 1.51 6.31
CA ALA A 148 -12.91 0.93 5.23
C ALA A 148 -13.27 1.97 4.15
N SER A 149 -13.65 3.19 4.57
CA SER A 149 -13.93 4.30 3.66
C SER A 149 -12.71 4.69 2.82
N THR A 150 -11.51 4.75 3.43
CA THR A 150 -10.29 5.02 2.65
C THR A 150 -10.01 3.91 1.66
N LYS A 151 -10.15 2.64 2.08
CA LYS A 151 -9.79 1.49 1.25
C LYS A 151 -10.79 1.26 0.13
N GLY A 152 -12.08 1.52 0.34
CA GLY A 152 -13.08 1.59 -0.72
C GLY A 152 -12.84 2.76 -1.68
N GLY A 153 -12.49 3.93 -1.13
CA GLY A 153 -12.14 5.12 -1.91
C GLY A 153 -10.92 4.91 -2.80
N ILE A 154 -9.88 4.20 -2.32
CA ILE A 154 -8.69 3.85 -3.10
C ILE A 154 -9.04 2.94 -4.28
N VAL A 155 -9.94 1.99 -4.12
CA VAL A 155 -10.42 1.14 -5.22
C VAL A 155 -11.07 2.00 -6.32
N ALA A 156 -11.95 2.93 -5.94
CA ALA A 156 -12.59 3.86 -6.87
C ALA A 156 -11.58 4.82 -7.51
N LEU A 157 -10.65 5.37 -6.74
CA LEU A 157 -9.59 6.25 -7.24
C LEU A 157 -8.70 5.54 -8.26
N THR A 158 -8.41 4.25 -8.06
CA THR A 158 -7.56 3.46 -8.96
C THR A 158 -8.11 3.41 -10.38
N HIS A 159 -9.38 2.98 -10.56
CA HIS A 159 -9.94 2.91 -11.91
C HIS A 159 -10.17 4.30 -12.52
N ALA A 160 -10.48 5.32 -11.72
CA ALA A 160 -10.62 6.69 -12.21
C ALA A 160 -9.28 7.24 -12.73
N LEU A 161 -8.18 7.03 -12.00
CA LEU A 161 -6.84 7.40 -12.44
C LEU A 161 -6.38 6.60 -13.66
N ALA A 162 -6.71 5.30 -13.75
CA ALA A 162 -6.38 4.46 -14.89
C ALA A 162 -7.01 4.99 -16.19
N ILE A 163 -8.26 5.44 -16.13
CA ILE A 163 -8.94 6.04 -17.30
C ILE A 163 -8.36 7.42 -17.63
N SER A 164 -8.03 8.23 -16.62
CA SER A 164 -7.54 9.59 -16.84
C SER A 164 -6.10 9.62 -17.36
N LEU A 165 -5.25 8.67 -16.96
CA LEU A 165 -3.81 8.67 -17.26
C LEU A 165 -3.43 7.67 -18.36
N GLY A 166 -4.34 6.77 -18.74
CA GLY A 166 -4.12 5.86 -19.87
C GLY A 166 -4.07 6.59 -21.22
N PRO A 167 -3.31 6.08 -22.20
CA PRO A 167 -2.52 4.84 -22.16
C PRO A 167 -1.09 4.99 -21.59
N ASP A 168 -0.73 6.18 -21.11
CA ASP A 168 0.64 6.51 -20.75
C ASP A 168 1.05 5.95 -19.37
N VAL A 169 0.11 5.90 -18.42
CA VAL A 169 0.35 5.38 -17.06
C VAL A 169 -0.67 4.30 -16.73
N LEU A 170 -0.20 3.14 -16.31
CA LEU A 170 -1.07 2.07 -15.81
C LEU A 170 -1.23 2.19 -14.30
N VAL A 171 -2.47 2.11 -13.84
CA VAL A 171 -2.83 2.29 -12.43
C VAL A 171 -3.59 1.08 -11.94
N ASN A 172 -3.05 0.39 -10.93
CA ASN A 172 -3.67 -0.78 -10.34
C ASN A 172 -3.67 -0.73 -8.82
N CYS A 173 -4.48 -1.57 -8.23
CA CYS A 173 -4.66 -1.68 -6.79
C CYS A 173 -4.39 -3.12 -6.33
N ILE A 174 -3.79 -3.24 -5.16
CA ILE A 174 -3.69 -4.51 -4.44
C ILE A 174 -4.51 -4.40 -3.17
N ALA A 175 -5.33 -5.40 -2.87
CA ALA A 175 -6.13 -5.50 -1.66
C ALA A 175 -5.59 -6.66 -0.79
N PRO A 176 -4.63 -6.38 0.14
CA PRO A 176 -4.13 -7.37 1.07
C PRO A 176 -5.21 -7.88 2.03
N GLY A 177 -5.09 -9.14 2.41
CA GLY A 177 -5.79 -9.71 3.56
C GLY A 177 -5.00 -9.53 4.85
N TRP A 178 -4.96 -10.57 5.67
CA TRP A 178 -4.18 -10.58 6.90
C TRP A 178 -2.68 -10.81 6.60
N ILE A 179 -1.89 -9.74 6.78
CA ILE A 179 -0.44 -9.75 6.55
C ILE A 179 0.28 -9.56 7.89
N ASN A 180 1.17 -10.48 8.23
CA ASN A 180 2.07 -10.32 9.35
C ASN A 180 3.15 -9.29 9.02
N VAL A 181 3.09 -8.15 9.66
CA VAL A 181 4.08 -7.07 9.52
C VAL A 181 5.10 -7.03 10.67
N THR A 182 5.01 -7.98 11.61
CA THR A 182 5.93 -8.08 12.77
C THR A 182 6.51 -9.49 12.84
N ASP A 183 7.83 -9.60 13.00
CA ASP A 183 8.53 -10.90 13.12
C ASP A 183 8.30 -11.59 14.47
N GLN A 184 7.60 -10.95 15.41
CA GLN A 184 7.43 -11.42 16.78
C GLN A 184 6.08 -12.07 17.07
N GLN A 185 5.16 -12.09 16.10
CA GLN A 185 3.82 -12.63 16.30
C GLN A 185 3.81 -14.14 16.03
N GLU A 186 3.50 -14.91 17.06
CA GLU A 186 3.18 -16.33 16.92
C GLU A 186 1.71 -16.48 16.44
N PHE A 187 1.48 -17.40 15.51
CA PHE A 187 0.16 -17.73 15.00
C PHE A 187 -0.25 -19.11 15.48
N SER A 188 -1.51 -19.23 15.87
CA SER A 188 -2.10 -20.49 16.25
C SER A 188 -2.44 -21.35 15.02
N ARG A 189 -2.74 -22.62 15.25
CA ARG A 189 -3.24 -23.51 14.19
C ARG A 189 -4.56 -23.01 13.61
N GLU A 190 -5.38 -22.41 14.45
CA GLU A 190 -6.68 -21.82 14.10
C GLU A 190 -6.50 -20.62 13.17
N ASP A 191 -5.48 -19.79 13.39
CA ASP A 191 -5.14 -18.65 12.52
C ASP A 191 -4.79 -19.13 11.11
N PHE A 192 -3.96 -20.17 11.00
CA PHE A 192 -3.62 -20.77 9.70
C PHE A 192 -4.85 -21.43 9.05
N ALA A 193 -5.68 -22.10 9.83
CA ALA A 193 -6.90 -22.74 9.33
C ALA A 193 -7.98 -21.74 8.90
N ALA A 194 -7.94 -20.50 9.38
CA ALA A 194 -8.84 -19.44 8.94
C ALA A 194 -8.59 -18.99 7.49
N ILE A 195 -7.38 -19.22 6.96
CA ILE A 195 -6.96 -18.77 5.65
C ILE A 195 -6.80 -19.97 4.71
N PRO A 196 -7.55 -20.04 3.58
CA PRO A 196 -7.50 -21.17 2.65
C PRO A 196 -6.11 -21.59 2.17
N ALA A 197 -5.21 -20.62 2.02
CA ALA A 197 -3.81 -20.88 1.64
C ALA A 197 -2.98 -21.52 2.77
N GLY A 198 -3.53 -21.70 3.99
CA GLY A 198 -2.88 -22.35 5.11
C GLY A 198 -1.77 -21.54 5.77
N LYS A 199 -1.67 -20.26 5.50
CA LYS A 199 -0.66 -19.36 6.11
C LYS A 199 -1.21 -17.94 6.27
N VAL A 200 -0.74 -17.23 7.28
CA VAL A 200 -0.85 -15.76 7.32
C VAL A 200 0.10 -15.17 6.29
N GLY A 201 -0.38 -14.16 5.55
CA GLY A 201 0.42 -13.51 4.52
C GLY A 201 1.62 -12.75 5.10
N THR A 202 2.61 -12.48 4.27
CA THR A 202 3.81 -11.73 4.60
C THR A 202 3.92 -10.46 3.74
N PRO A 203 4.72 -9.47 4.13
CA PRO A 203 5.02 -8.32 3.28
C PRO A 203 5.53 -8.72 1.89
N LYS A 204 6.25 -9.84 1.80
CA LYS A 204 6.78 -10.37 0.53
C LYS A 204 5.67 -10.80 -0.42
N ASP A 205 4.59 -11.42 0.07
CA ASP A 205 3.44 -11.81 -0.76
C ASP A 205 2.81 -10.60 -1.47
N ILE A 206 2.84 -9.42 -0.83
CA ILE A 206 2.32 -8.18 -1.41
C ILE A 206 3.35 -7.53 -2.33
N SER A 207 4.61 -7.47 -1.93
CA SER A 207 5.68 -6.88 -2.74
C SER A 207 5.87 -7.64 -4.07
N ASP A 208 5.75 -8.97 -4.08
CA ASP A 208 5.80 -9.77 -5.32
C ASP A 208 4.70 -9.36 -6.30
N MET A 209 3.48 -9.10 -5.80
CA MET A 209 2.39 -8.61 -6.63
C MET A 209 2.64 -7.19 -7.14
N VAL A 210 3.26 -6.31 -6.34
CA VAL A 210 3.68 -4.96 -6.79
C VAL A 210 4.66 -5.08 -7.95
N LEU A 211 5.70 -5.89 -7.80
CA LEU A 211 6.71 -6.11 -8.86
C LEU A 211 6.08 -6.72 -10.11
N PHE A 212 5.18 -7.70 -9.96
CA PHE A 212 4.46 -8.30 -11.07
C PHE A 212 3.67 -7.24 -11.84
N LEU A 213 2.85 -6.42 -11.17
CA LEU A 213 2.06 -5.37 -11.82
C LEU A 213 2.92 -4.32 -12.51
N CYS A 214 4.11 -4.01 -11.95
CA CYS A 214 5.05 -3.08 -12.58
C CYS A 214 5.70 -3.62 -13.87
N GLN A 215 5.60 -4.91 -14.14
CA GLN A 215 6.12 -5.57 -15.36
C GLN A 215 5.03 -5.78 -16.43
N GLN A 216 3.76 -5.61 -16.08
CA GLN A 216 2.64 -5.80 -17.00
C GLN A 216 2.39 -4.54 -17.83
N ASP A 217 1.87 -4.75 -19.04
CA ASP A 217 1.50 -3.68 -19.98
C ASP A 217 0.03 -3.73 -20.43
N PHE A 218 -0.73 -4.73 -19.98
CA PHE A 218 -2.14 -4.95 -20.34
C PHE A 218 -3.07 -5.08 -19.12
N ILE A 219 -2.60 -4.68 -17.92
CA ILE A 219 -3.41 -4.65 -16.69
C ILE A 219 -3.47 -3.20 -16.20
N THR A 220 -4.65 -2.61 -16.17
CA THR A 220 -4.90 -1.28 -15.62
C THR A 220 -6.33 -1.15 -15.12
N GLY A 221 -6.52 -0.36 -14.05
CA GLY A 221 -7.81 -0.13 -13.41
C GLY A 221 -8.27 -1.26 -12.50
N GLU A 222 -7.45 -2.30 -12.32
CA GLU A 222 -7.83 -3.50 -11.60
C GLU A 222 -7.49 -3.43 -10.11
N THR A 223 -8.28 -4.14 -9.31
CA THR A 223 -8.01 -4.41 -7.89
C THR A 223 -7.80 -5.90 -7.67
N ILE A 224 -6.57 -6.27 -7.36
CA ILE A 224 -6.18 -7.67 -7.15
C ILE A 224 -6.14 -7.96 -5.64
N THR A 225 -6.99 -8.90 -5.21
CA THR A 225 -7.01 -9.36 -3.81
C THR A 225 -5.89 -10.37 -3.59
N VAL A 226 -5.05 -10.11 -2.58
CA VAL A 226 -3.94 -10.97 -2.15
C VAL A 226 -4.14 -11.28 -0.66
N ASP A 227 -4.94 -12.30 -0.36
CA ASP A 227 -5.44 -12.57 0.99
C ASP A 227 -5.44 -14.07 1.36
N GLY A 228 -4.79 -14.90 0.56
CA GLY A 228 -4.79 -16.34 0.75
C GLY A 228 -6.18 -17.01 0.61
N GLY A 229 -7.14 -16.32 0.00
CA GLY A 229 -8.51 -16.79 -0.18
C GLY A 229 -9.45 -16.48 0.99
N MET A 230 -8.99 -15.74 2.01
CA MET A 230 -9.78 -15.46 3.22
C MET A 230 -11.12 -14.79 2.90
N SER A 231 -11.16 -13.80 2.01
CA SER A 231 -12.39 -13.10 1.61
C SER A 231 -13.32 -13.90 0.69
N LYS A 232 -12.88 -15.05 0.20
CA LYS A 232 -13.68 -15.94 -0.67
C LYS A 232 -14.36 -17.06 0.10
N ARG A 233 -14.01 -17.23 1.38
CA ARG A 233 -14.57 -18.26 2.23
C ARG A 233 -16.00 -17.89 2.65
N MET A 234 -16.96 -18.76 2.34
CA MET A 234 -18.30 -18.66 2.87
C MET A 234 -18.34 -19.23 4.30
N ILE A 235 -18.97 -18.51 5.22
CA ILE A 235 -19.11 -18.91 6.63
C ILE A 235 -20.60 -19.07 6.93
N TYR A 236 -21.00 -20.27 7.41
CA TYR A 236 -22.36 -20.56 7.86
C TYR A 236 -22.40 -20.70 9.39
N HIS A 237 -23.51 -20.33 10.00
CA HIS A 237 -23.74 -20.56 11.42
C HIS A 237 -23.70 -22.06 11.73
N GLY A 238 -22.82 -22.49 12.63
CA GLY A 238 -22.67 -23.90 13.01
C GLY A 238 -21.62 -24.69 12.24
N ASP A 239 -21.02 -24.13 11.21
CA ASP A 239 -19.96 -24.78 10.43
C ASP A 239 -18.58 -24.71 11.12
N TRP A 240 -18.54 -25.08 12.38
CA TRP A 240 -17.29 -25.08 13.17
C TRP A 240 -16.27 -26.14 12.73
N ASN A 241 -16.65 -27.06 11.80
CA ASN A 241 -15.81 -28.15 11.30
C ASN A 241 -15.23 -27.89 9.90
N TRP A 242 -15.39 -26.70 9.34
CA TRP A 242 -14.80 -26.30 8.07
C TRP A 242 -13.36 -25.81 8.26
N PHE A 243 -12.49 -26.70 8.68
CA PHE A 243 -11.08 -26.47 8.68
C PHE A 243 -10.48 -27.04 7.39
N TYR A 244 -9.68 -26.25 6.69
CA TYR A 244 -8.81 -26.82 5.69
C TYR A 244 -7.90 -27.84 6.37
N ARG A 245 -7.72 -29.00 5.76
CA ARG A 245 -6.80 -30.00 6.26
C ARG A 245 -5.38 -29.45 6.13
N LEU A 246 -4.80 -29.00 7.24
CA LEU A 246 -3.41 -28.65 7.36
C LEU A 246 -2.58 -29.91 7.55
#